data_3d33f06849ab6ed0cada02f587889ede
#
_entry.id   3d33f06849ab6ed0cada02f587889ede
#
_cell.length_a   1.000
_cell.length_b   1.000
_cell.length_c   1.000
_cell.angle_alpha   90.00
_cell.angle_beta   90.00
_cell.angle_gamma   90.00
#
_symmetry.space_group_name_H-M   'P 1'
#
loop_
_entity.id
_entity.type
_entity.pdbx_description
1 polymer ?
#
loop_
_entity_poly.entity_id
_entity_poly.type
_entity_poly.pdbx_seq_one_letter_code
_entity_poly.pdbx_strand_id
1 'polypeptide(L)'
;MRIGLRGAPHSKSWAIGKRDGNECNRHANNPSLCAGCLRGSVAEAERCDENAWWCEMKASELLEQEVAQQLRVRGHQVFIADKSQRLGYPAPVGDEQCKVAMREMWSNGLDVSLSIHTNSARADSRGIQCMWPTTRNPKWKQCIHLCEHLVIAFKRHYNYMVRARFYSSYEGNMAPCPHSYLEVDYGNSNPDAARDFLRHYKEYATAIVEGLEAWWVSEGHSLPNQKPVPPADNSALISRLKSLITRIKKLKEK
;
A
#
# COMPACT_ATOMS: atom_id res chain seq x y z
N MET A 1 -12.25 4.29 -10.46
CA MET A 1 -11.68 4.89 -9.23
C MET A 1 -10.64 5.96 -9.57
N ARG A 2 -10.58 7.00 -8.75
CA ARG A 2 -9.53 8.03 -8.71
C ARG A 2 -8.65 7.76 -7.47
N ILE A 3 -7.42 7.38 -7.69
CA ILE A 3 -6.55 6.81 -6.66
C ILE A 3 -5.32 7.70 -6.49
N GLY A 4 -5.03 8.10 -5.26
CA GLY A 4 -3.81 8.80 -4.90
C GLY A 4 -2.77 7.82 -4.36
N LEU A 5 -1.55 7.88 -4.87
CA LEU A 5 -0.42 7.06 -4.42
C LEU A 5 0.73 7.94 -3.97
N ARG A 6 1.40 7.52 -2.90
CA ARG A 6 2.63 8.10 -2.41
C ARG A 6 3.56 7.05 -1.85
N GLY A 7 4.75 6.93 -2.41
CA GLY A 7 5.85 6.18 -1.78
C GLY A 7 6.50 6.97 -0.63
N ALA A 8 7.28 6.31 0.20
CA ALA A 8 7.97 6.91 1.34
C ALA A 8 8.74 8.17 0.95
N PRO A 9 8.56 9.28 1.68
CA PRO A 9 9.26 10.54 1.39
C PRO A 9 10.66 10.60 1.99
N HIS A 10 11.00 9.68 2.87
CA HIS A 10 12.28 9.59 3.57
C HIS A 10 12.99 8.29 3.18
N SER A 11 14.30 8.27 3.34
CA SER A 11 15.09 7.08 3.09
C SER A 11 15.83 6.64 4.32
N LYS A 12 15.66 5.37 4.70
CA LYS A 12 16.71 4.62 5.38
C LYS A 12 17.37 3.77 4.32
N SER A 13 18.70 3.88 4.19
CA SER A 13 19.43 3.08 3.22
C SER A 13 20.62 2.41 3.90
N TRP A 14 20.91 1.19 3.47
CA TRP A 14 21.98 0.36 4.02
C TRP A 14 22.41 -0.70 3.00
N ALA A 15 23.65 -1.19 3.16
CA ALA A 15 24.17 -2.26 2.30
C ALA A 15 23.54 -3.60 2.71
N ILE A 16 22.94 -4.32 1.77
CA ILE A 16 22.24 -5.59 2.02
C ILE A 16 23.17 -6.68 2.56
N GLY A 17 24.50 -6.57 2.34
CA GLY A 17 25.50 -7.52 2.83
C GLY A 17 26.19 -7.13 4.14
N LYS A 18 26.05 -5.89 4.63
CA LYS A 18 26.75 -5.39 5.81
C LYS A 18 25.79 -4.79 6.82
N ARG A 19 25.78 -5.36 8.01
CA ARG A 19 24.91 -4.96 9.14
C ARG A 19 25.44 -3.78 9.96
N ASP A 20 26.20 -2.88 9.43
CA ASP A 20 26.83 -1.82 10.20
C ASP A 20 25.92 -0.63 10.53
N GLY A 21 24.62 -0.72 10.28
CA GLY A 21 23.60 0.21 10.81
C GLY A 21 23.79 1.67 10.39
N ASN A 22 24.78 1.95 9.56
CA ASN A 22 25.05 3.29 9.11
C ASN A 22 23.97 3.73 8.14
N GLU A 23 23.10 4.63 8.61
CA GLU A 23 22.24 5.43 7.74
C GLU A 23 23.08 5.99 6.61
N CYS A 24 22.61 5.90 5.39
CA CYS A 24 23.32 6.45 4.26
C CYS A 24 23.35 7.99 4.34
N ASN A 25 24.26 8.54 5.11
CA ASN A 25 24.55 9.97 5.17
C ASN A 25 24.89 10.57 3.79
N ARG A 26 25.15 9.73 2.78
CA ARG A 26 25.35 10.17 1.40
C ARG A 26 24.11 10.80 0.80
N HIS A 27 22.91 10.39 1.22
CA HIS A 27 21.65 10.99 0.75
C HIS A 27 21.39 12.37 1.37
N ALA A 28 21.82 12.58 2.61
CA ALA A 28 21.68 13.88 3.27
C ALA A 28 22.42 15.01 2.51
N ASN A 29 23.49 14.67 1.80
CA ASN A 29 24.38 15.65 1.18
C ASN A 29 24.36 15.65 -0.36
N ASN A 30 23.79 14.65 -1.02
CA ASN A 30 23.74 14.58 -2.48
C ASN A 30 22.59 13.72 -3.02
N PRO A 31 21.45 14.34 -3.41
CA PRO A 31 20.28 13.64 -3.98
C PRO A 31 20.60 12.81 -5.23
N SER A 32 21.63 13.18 -6.00
CA SER A 32 22.03 12.44 -7.19
C SER A 32 22.63 11.06 -6.87
N LEU A 33 23.14 10.87 -5.64
CA LEU A 33 23.64 9.57 -5.17
C LEU A 33 22.51 8.62 -4.80
N CYS A 34 21.31 9.12 -4.50
CA CYS A 34 20.12 8.29 -4.34
C CYS A 34 19.73 7.57 -5.64
N ALA A 35 19.97 8.22 -6.79
CA ALA A 35 19.86 7.55 -8.10
C ALA A 35 20.85 6.40 -8.27
N GLY A 36 21.93 6.35 -7.45
CA GLY A 36 22.94 5.29 -7.45
C GLY A 36 22.62 4.12 -6.53
N CYS A 37 21.72 4.27 -5.54
CA CYS A 37 21.42 3.21 -4.58
C CYS A 37 20.58 2.07 -5.15
N LEU A 38 19.84 2.33 -6.22
CA LEU A 38 19.15 1.32 -7.04
C LEU A 38 19.67 1.36 -8.50
N ARG A 39 20.88 1.87 -8.75
CA ARG A 39 21.53 1.68 -10.03
C ARG A 39 21.91 0.23 -10.30
N GLY A 40 22.12 -0.54 -9.27
CA GLY A 40 21.94 -1.94 -9.47
C GLY A 40 20.53 -2.10 -9.91
N SER A 41 20.32 -2.30 -11.17
CA SER A 41 19.04 -2.72 -11.72
C SER A 41 18.38 -3.72 -10.77
N VAL A 42 17.07 -3.86 -10.83
CA VAL A 42 16.36 -5.02 -10.27
C VAL A 42 17.20 -6.29 -10.50
N ALA A 43 17.88 -6.43 -11.65
CA ALA A 43 18.80 -7.50 -11.96
C ALA A 43 20.05 -7.60 -11.05
N GLU A 44 20.55 -6.54 -10.45
CA GLU A 44 21.69 -6.63 -9.50
C GLU A 44 21.19 -6.96 -8.09
N ALA A 45 20.02 -6.48 -7.70
CA ALA A 45 19.36 -6.91 -6.48
C ALA A 45 18.91 -8.39 -6.58
N GLU A 46 18.47 -8.84 -7.74
CA GLU A 46 18.13 -10.24 -8.04
C GLU A 46 19.36 -11.16 -7.98
N ARG A 47 20.55 -10.67 -8.29
CA ARG A 47 21.80 -11.45 -8.18
C ARG A 47 22.29 -11.63 -6.74
N CYS A 48 21.60 -11.07 -5.75
CA CYS A 48 22.02 -11.13 -4.35
C CYS A 48 23.44 -10.61 -4.13
N ASP A 49 23.86 -9.60 -4.90
CA ASP A 49 25.17 -8.98 -4.73
C ASP A 49 25.28 -8.43 -3.31
N GLU A 50 26.35 -8.82 -2.60
CA GLU A 50 26.64 -8.34 -1.24
C GLU A 50 26.84 -6.82 -1.18
N ASN A 51 27.02 -6.18 -2.34
CA ASN A 51 27.17 -4.74 -2.50
C ASN A 51 25.86 -4.02 -2.85
N ALA A 52 24.72 -4.72 -2.99
CA ALA A 52 23.44 -4.09 -3.25
C ALA A 52 23.03 -3.21 -2.06
N TRP A 53 22.52 -2.03 -2.36
CA TRP A 53 22.06 -1.08 -1.36
C TRP A 53 20.54 -1.05 -1.30
N TRP A 54 20.02 -1.16 -0.10
CA TRP A 54 18.61 -0.90 0.17
C TRP A 54 18.34 0.59 0.36
N CYS A 55 17.25 1.08 -0.21
CA CYS A 55 16.76 2.43 0.01
C CYS A 55 15.23 2.42 0.05
N GLU A 56 14.64 2.70 1.20
CA GLU A 56 13.18 2.70 1.39
C GLU A 56 12.47 3.59 0.37
N MET A 57 12.96 4.80 0.17
CA MET A 57 12.36 5.73 -0.78
C MET A 57 12.31 5.15 -2.20
N LYS A 58 13.40 4.49 -2.64
CA LYS A 58 13.45 3.90 -3.99
C LYS A 58 12.65 2.60 -4.09
N ALA A 59 12.66 1.78 -3.07
CA ALA A 59 11.84 0.57 -3.02
C ALA A 59 10.34 0.92 -3.03
N SER A 60 9.93 1.89 -2.21
CA SER A 60 8.56 2.39 -2.19
C SER A 60 8.16 3.04 -3.51
N GLU A 61 9.07 3.75 -4.17
CA GLU A 61 8.85 4.33 -5.49
C GLU A 61 8.67 3.26 -6.57
N LEU A 62 9.48 2.20 -6.53
CA LEU A 62 9.36 1.07 -7.45
C LEU A 62 7.97 0.41 -7.33
N LEU A 63 7.55 0.14 -6.09
CA LEU A 63 6.23 -0.46 -5.84
C LEU A 63 5.10 0.50 -6.21
N GLU A 64 5.20 1.79 -5.88
CA GLU A 64 4.24 2.82 -6.26
C GLU A 64 4.03 2.89 -7.78
N GLN A 65 5.12 2.84 -8.55
CA GLN A 65 5.07 2.89 -10.02
C GLN A 65 4.40 1.64 -10.60
N GLU A 66 4.73 0.48 -10.08
CA GLU A 66 4.13 -0.79 -10.52
C GLU A 66 2.62 -0.82 -10.19
N VAL A 67 2.21 -0.42 -8.98
CA VAL A 67 0.80 -0.26 -8.60
C VAL A 67 0.09 0.71 -9.55
N ALA A 68 0.70 1.87 -9.81
CA ALA A 68 0.13 2.85 -10.71
C ALA A 68 -0.04 2.32 -12.14
N GLN A 69 0.95 1.58 -12.64
CA GLN A 69 0.89 0.96 -13.96
C GLN A 69 -0.26 -0.06 -14.04
N GLN A 70 -0.33 -0.98 -13.09
CA GLN A 70 -1.38 -2.00 -13.07
C GLN A 70 -2.78 -1.39 -12.96
N LEU A 71 -2.97 -0.36 -12.13
CA LEU A 71 -4.24 0.35 -11.99
C LEU A 71 -4.65 1.07 -13.28
N ARG A 72 -3.70 1.75 -13.95
CA ARG A 72 -3.97 2.45 -15.22
C ARG A 72 -4.37 1.49 -16.34
N VAL A 73 -3.70 0.34 -16.45
CA VAL A 73 -4.06 -0.72 -17.40
C VAL A 73 -5.49 -1.23 -17.17
N ARG A 74 -5.95 -1.23 -15.92
CA ARG A 74 -7.31 -1.62 -15.53
C ARG A 74 -8.34 -0.48 -15.68
N GLY A 75 -7.92 0.69 -16.17
CA GLY A 75 -8.80 1.84 -16.47
C GLY A 75 -9.06 2.78 -15.27
N HIS A 76 -8.26 2.70 -14.23
CA HIS A 76 -8.33 3.62 -13.10
C HIS A 76 -7.53 4.91 -13.37
N GLN A 77 -7.97 6.02 -12.76
CA GLN A 77 -7.20 7.26 -12.76
C GLN A 77 -6.25 7.28 -11.55
N VAL A 78 -4.96 7.47 -11.80
CA VAL A 78 -3.94 7.41 -10.76
C VAL A 78 -3.17 8.73 -10.68
N PHE A 79 -3.16 9.31 -9.50
CA PHE A 79 -2.45 10.53 -9.14
C PHE A 79 -1.31 10.18 -8.19
N ILE A 80 -0.10 10.60 -8.51
CA ILE A 80 1.09 10.36 -7.69
C ILE A 80 1.50 11.69 -7.09
N ALA A 81 1.80 11.70 -5.78
CA ALA A 81 2.33 12.89 -5.12
C ALA A 81 3.64 13.33 -5.79
N ASP A 82 3.78 14.64 -6.01
CA ASP A 82 4.94 15.19 -6.74
C ASP A 82 6.26 14.79 -6.08
N LYS A 83 7.13 14.20 -6.90
CA LYS A 83 8.45 13.70 -6.48
C LYS A 83 9.51 14.78 -6.45
N SER A 84 9.34 15.87 -7.20
CA SER A 84 10.31 16.98 -7.21
C SER A 84 10.42 17.62 -5.82
N GLN A 85 9.33 17.63 -5.07
CA GLN A 85 9.30 18.09 -3.69
C GLN A 85 9.92 17.10 -2.69
N ARG A 86 10.22 15.87 -3.12
CA ARG A 86 10.96 14.88 -2.33
C ARG A 86 12.48 15.07 -2.41
N LEU A 87 12.98 15.74 -3.43
CA LEU A 87 14.41 15.89 -3.71
C LEU A 87 15.11 16.91 -2.81
N GLY A 88 14.38 17.61 -1.97
CA GLY A 88 14.93 18.54 -1.00
C GLY A 88 15.53 17.88 0.26
N TYR A 89 16.05 16.64 0.16
CA TYR A 89 16.76 16.06 1.30
C TYR A 89 18.18 16.63 1.41
N PRO A 90 18.51 17.34 2.44
CA PRO A 90 18.84 16.87 3.77
C PRO A 90 17.69 17.19 4.75
N ALA A 91 17.45 16.25 5.66
CA ALA A 91 16.52 16.49 6.75
C ALA A 91 16.78 17.87 7.39
N PRO A 92 15.78 18.68 7.68
CA PRO A 92 14.37 18.42 7.96
C PRO A 92 13.42 19.11 6.97
N VAL A 93 13.71 19.10 5.71
CA VAL A 93 12.86 19.71 4.65
C VAL A 93 11.55 18.93 4.51
N GLY A 94 11.54 17.78 5.07
CA GLY A 94 10.61 16.77 4.77
C GLY A 94 9.16 17.13 5.02
N ASP A 95 8.84 17.74 6.13
CA ASP A 95 7.47 17.64 6.59
C ASP A 95 6.51 18.57 5.84
N GLU A 96 6.84 19.84 5.65
CA GLU A 96 5.92 20.79 5.00
C GLU A 96 5.81 20.57 3.48
N GLN A 97 6.91 20.33 2.80
CA GLN A 97 6.88 20.06 1.35
C GLN A 97 6.15 18.76 1.05
N CYS A 98 6.33 17.73 1.87
CA CYS A 98 5.57 16.50 1.78
C CYS A 98 4.07 16.74 2.01
N LYS A 99 3.69 17.58 2.96
CA LYS A 99 2.31 17.97 3.21
C LYS A 99 1.71 18.74 2.05
N VAL A 100 2.50 19.62 1.39
CA VAL A 100 2.07 20.34 0.20
C VAL A 100 1.78 19.35 -0.94
N ALA A 101 2.72 18.47 -1.27
CA ALA A 101 2.55 17.47 -2.33
C ALA A 101 1.33 16.56 -2.09
N MET A 102 1.06 16.22 -0.84
CA MET A 102 -0.12 15.44 -0.50
C MET A 102 -1.41 16.24 -0.67
N ARG A 103 -1.46 17.50 -0.23
CA ARG A 103 -2.63 18.36 -0.43
C ARG A 103 -2.92 18.57 -1.91
N GLU A 104 -1.90 18.78 -2.74
CA GLU A 104 -2.03 18.88 -4.19
C GLU A 104 -2.58 17.59 -4.81
N MET A 105 -2.06 16.44 -4.40
CA MET A 105 -2.59 15.15 -4.81
C MET A 105 -4.07 14.99 -4.41
N TRP A 106 -4.42 15.31 -3.18
CA TRP A 106 -5.80 15.21 -2.68
C TRP A 106 -6.76 16.19 -3.33
N SER A 107 -6.28 17.36 -3.79
CA SER A 107 -7.11 18.35 -4.48
C SER A 107 -7.74 17.83 -5.77
N ASN A 108 -7.24 16.70 -6.29
CA ASN A 108 -7.83 16.02 -7.44
C ASN A 108 -9.15 15.29 -7.13
N GLY A 109 -9.67 15.36 -5.92
CA GLY A 109 -10.94 14.72 -5.54
C GLY A 109 -10.87 13.20 -5.63
N LEU A 110 -10.00 12.59 -4.84
CA LEU A 110 -9.72 11.16 -4.88
C LEU A 110 -10.85 10.35 -4.22
N ASP A 111 -11.07 9.15 -4.74
CA ASP A 111 -11.93 8.14 -4.11
C ASP A 111 -11.20 7.41 -2.96
N VAL A 112 -9.87 7.25 -3.09
CA VAL A 112 -9.01 6.57 -2.13
C VAL A 112 -7.57 7.03 -2.27
N SER A 113 -6.78 6.95 -1.18
CA SER A 113 -5.33 7.18 -1.24
C SER A 113 -4.54 6.15 -0.43
N LEU A 114 -3.30 5.90 -0.85
CA LEU A 114 -2.36 5.01 -0.18
C LEU A 114 -1.02 5.70 0.04
N SER A 115 -0.42 5.48 1.21
CA SER A 115 1.00 5.73 1.46
C SER A 115 1.73 4.39 1.54
N ILE A 116 2.79 4.23 0.75
CA ILE A 116 3.54 2.98 0.61
C ILE A 116 4.92 3.15 1.23
N HIS A 117 5.20 2.39 2.25
CA HIS A 117 6.45 2.37 3.01
C HIS A 117 7.00 0.96 3.15
N THR A 118 8.22 0.86 3.67
CA THR A 118 8.78 -0.40 4.17
C THR A 118 9.14 -0.26 5.65
N ASN A 119 8.88 -1.30 6.40
CA ASN A 119 8.97 -1.29 7.86
C ASN A 119 10.40 -1.48 8.37
N SER A 120 10.61 -1.15 9.65
CA SER A 120 11.82 -1.39 10.40
C SER A 120 11.51 -2.01 11.75
N ALA A 121 12.21 -3.09 12.11
CA ALA A 121 12.11 -3.75 13.41
C ALA A 121 13.39 -4.56 13.69
N ARG A 122 13.25 -5.76 14.26
CA ARG A 122 14.37 -6.69 14.44
C ARG A 122 14.84 -7.23 13.08
N ALA A 123 16.09 -7.65 13.02
CA ALA A 123 16.72 -8.14 11.80
C ALA A 123 16.09 -9.40 11.16
N ASP A 124 15.25 -10.11 11.92
CA ASP A 124 14.52 -11.29 11.49
C ASP A 124 13.02 -11.02 11.22
N SER A 125 12.59 -9.76 11.36
CA SER A 125 11.19 -9.40 11.20
C SER A 125 10.75 -9.52 9.75
N ARG A 126 9.55 -10.09 9.54
CA ARG A 126 8.88 -10.21 8.24
C ARG A 126 7.40 -9.89 8.41
N GLY A 127 6.79 -9.36 7.38
CA GLY A 127 5.35 -9.14 7.39
C GLY A 127 4.89 -7.85 6.74
N ILE A 128 3.59 -7.77 6.51
CA ILE A 128 2.93 -6.61 5.91
C ILE A 128 1.92 -6.03 6.90
N GLN A 129 1.88 -4.71 7.00
CA GLN A 129 0.92 -4.00 7.82
C GLN A 129 0.10 -3.05 6.96
N CYS A 130 -1.21 -3.21 7.01
CA CYS A 130 -2.17 -2.28 6.41
C CYS A 130 -2.76 -1.45 7.56
N MET A 131 -2.52 -0.15 7.56
CA MET A 131 -2.79 0.67 8.72
C MET A 131 -3.86 1.72 8.42
N TRP A 132 -4.86 1.81 9.31
CA TRP A 132 -5.91 2.81 9.23
C TRP A 132 -5.66 3.98 10.19
N PRO A 133 -6.11 5.21 9.84
CA PRO A 133 -5.93 6.42 10.64
C PRO A 133 -6.85 6.47 11.87
N THR A 134 -6.69 7.55 12.65
CA THR A 134 -7.61 7.89 13.75
C THR A 134 -8.97 8.35 13.22
N THR A 135 -9.91 8.56 14.15
CA THR A 135 -11.22 9.17 13.89
C THR A 135 -11.15 10.61 13.37
N ARG A 136 -9.94 11.21 13.29
CA ARG A 136 -9.73 12.52 12.65
C ARG A 136 -9.90 12.45 11.13
N ASN A 137 -9.66 11.27 10.52
CA ASN A 137 -10.03 11.08 9.13
C ASN A 137 -11.56 10.99 9.02
N PRO A 138 -12.22 11.80 8.19
CA PRO A 138 -13.68 11.80 8.06
C PRO A 138 -14.24 10.46 7.54
N LYS A 139 -13.38 9.64 6.93
CA LYS A 139 -13.72 8.34 6.34
C LYS A 139 -13.08 7.16 7.10
N TRP A 140 -12.74 7.33 8.38
CA TRP A 140 -11.98 6.33 9.16
C TRP A 140 -12.58 4.92 9.15
N LYS A 141 -13.93 4.79 9.12
CA LYS A 141 -14.58 3.48 9.03
C LYS A 141 -14.30 2.79 7.69
N GLN A 142 -14.35 3.55 6.60
CA GLN A 142 -13.99 3.06 5.27
C GLN A 142 -12.49 2.74 5.18
N CYS A 143 -11.64 3.44 5.92
CA CYS A 143 -10.21 3.11 6.01
C CYS A 143 -9.99 1.73 6.66
N ILE A 144 -10.75 1.36 7.69
CA ILE A 144 -10.70 0.02 8.29
C ILE A 144 -11.07 -1.03 7.25
N HIS A 145 -12.21 -0.86 6.57
CA HIS A 145 -12.68 -1.75 5.50
C HIS A 145 -11.65 -1.91 4.38
N LEU A 146 -11.05 -0.80 3.95
CA LEU A 146 -9.96 -0.82 2.97
C LEU A 146 -8.78 -1.69 3.43
N CYS A 147 -8.34 -1.51 4.68
CA CYS A 147 -7.25 -2.29 5.24
C CYS A 147 -7.58 -3.79 5.34
N GLU A 148 -8.82 -4.15 5.65
CA GLU A 148 -9.27 -5.55 5.68
C GLU A 148 -9.18 -6.20 4.30
N HIS A 149 -9.64 -5.51 3.24
CA HIS A 149 -9.54 -6.00 1.87
C HIS A 149 -8.09 -6.13 1.40
N LEU A 150 -7.23 -5.17 1.74
CA LEU A 150 -5.79 -5.24 1.45
C LEU A 150 -5.15 -6.44 2.16
N VAL A 151 -5.48 -6.68 3.43
CA VAL A 151 -4.98 -7.86 4.18
C VAL A 151 -5.41 -9.17 3.52
N ILE A 152 -6.67 -9.27 3.09
CA ILE A 152 -7.18 -10.47 2.40
C ILE A 152 -6.42 -10.70 1.08
N ALA A 153 -6.19 -9.65 0.30
CA ALA A 153 -5.45 -9.74 -0.94
C ALA A 153 -3.99 -10.14 -0.72
N PHE A 154 -3.29 -9.49 0.21
CA PHE A 154 -1.91 -9.83 0.53
C PHE A 154 -1.74 -11.27 1.02
N LYS A 155 -2.68 -11.81 1.81
CA LYS A 155 -2.63 -13.21 2.28
C LYS A 155 -2.70 -14.25 1.16
N ARG A 156 -3.12 -13.87 -0.03
CA ARG A 156 -3.11 -14.76 -1.21
C ARG A 156 -1.74 -14.86 -1.87
N HIS A 157 -0.92 -13.82 -1.71
CA HIS A 157 0.35 -13.65 -2.41
C HIS A 157 1.57 -13.69 -1.48
N TYR A 158 1.36 -13.70 -0.16
CA TYR A 158 2.42 -13.55 0.81
C TYR A 158 2.28 -14.51 2.00
N ASN A 159 3.32 -15.29 2.27
CA ASN A 159 3.30 -16.39 3.24
C ASN A 159 3.65 -15.99 4.69
N TYR A 160 4.06 -14.75 4.92
CA TYR A 160 4.36 -14.26 6.27
C TYR A 160 3.16 -13.55 6.89
N MET A 161 3.37 -12.98 8.07
CA MET A 161 2.31 -12.27 8.78
C MET A 161 1.78 -11.06 7.98
N VAL A 162 0.48 -11.03 7.75
CA VAL A 162 -0.22 -9.87 7.20
C VAL A 162 -1.31 -9.46 8.17
N ARG A 163 -1.31 -8.21 8.59
CA ARG A 163 -2.29 -7.70 9.57
C ARG A 163 -2.77 -6.28 9.25
N ALA A 164 -3.99 -6.00 9.64
CA ALA A 164 -4.50 -4.65 9.76
C ALA A 164 -4.28 -4.12 11.18
N ARG A 165 -3.96 -2.83 11.32
CA ARG A 165 -3.80 -2.17 12.63
C ARG A 165 -4.06 -0.68 12.56
N PHE A 166 -4.29 -0.12 13.72
CA PHE A 166 -4.35 1.33 13.90
C PHE A 166 -2.96 1.98 13.81
N TYR A 167 -2.89 3.14 13.15
CA TYR A 167 -1.70 3.98 13.11
C TYR A 167 -2.05 5.46 12.93
N SER A 168 -1.56 6.30 13.83
CA SER A 168 -1.78 7.75 13.75
C SER A 168 -0.66 8.39 12.92
N SER A 169 -0.93 8.63 11.65
CA SER A 169 -0.06 9.43 10.78
C SER A 169 -0.74 10.74 10.38
N TYR A 170 0.06 11.74 10.03
CA TYR A 170 -0.48 12.97 9.43
C TYR A 170 -1.29 12.66 8.17
N GLU A 171 -0.71 11.87 7.30
CA GLU A 171 -1.27 11.49 6.00
C GLU A 171 -2.64 10.85 6.16
N GLY A 172 -2.72 9.84 7.00
CA GLY A 172 -3.97 9.13 7.24
C GLY A 172 -5.03 10.02 7.88
N ASN A 173 -4.65 10.83 8.88
CA ASN A 173 -5.59 11.67 9.62
C ASN A 173 -6.13 12.85 8.81
N MET A 174 -5.35 13.38 7.86
CA MET A 174 -5.68 14.56 7.07
C MET A 174 -6.21 14.25 5.67
N ALA A 175 -6.15 12.99 5.23
CA ALA A 175 -6.71 12.59 3.94
C ALA A 175 -8.23 12.85 3.91
N PRO A 176 -8.74 13.51 2.86
CA PRO A 176 -10.18 13.78 2.72
C PRO A 176 -10.98 12.56 2.22
N CYS A 177 -10.28 11.50 1.86
CA CYS A 177 -10.81 10.23 1.35
C CYS A 177 -10.37 9.06 2.24
N PRO A 178 -10.90 7.85 2.05
CA PRO A 178 -10.36 6.64 2.66
C PRO A 178 -8.87 6.53 2.37
N HIS A 179 -8.09 6.20 3.40
CA HIS A 179 -6.64 6.13 3.33
C HIS A 179 -6.11 4.90 4.05
N SER A 180 -5.13 4.23 3.45
CA SER A 180 -4.31 3.23 4.11
C SER A 180 -2.84 3.58 4.02
N TYR A 181 -2.15 3.44 5.14
CA TYR A 181 -0.70 3.49 5.23
C TYR A 181 -0.18 2.06 5.21
N LEU A 182 0.62 1.72 4.23
CA LEU A 182 1.15 0.38 4.01
C LEU A 182 2.62 0.32 4.43
N GLU A 183 2.94 -0.66 5.26
CA GLU A 183 4.31 -1.08 5.56
C GLU A 183 4.54 -2.44 4.91
N VAL A 184 5.18 -2.42 3.75
CA VAL A 184 5.37 -3.64 2.94
C VAL A 184 6.71 -4.26 3.24
N ASP A 185 6.68 -5.29 4.08
CA ASP A 185 7.82 -6.03 4.62
C ASP A 185 8.82 -5.16 5.43
N TYR A 186 9.87 -5.76 5.94
CA TYR A 186 10.84 -5.15 6.86
C TYR A 186 12.19 -4.88 6.18
N GLY A 187 12.16 -4.42 4.94
CA GLY A 187 13.35 -4.13 4.16
C GLY A 187 14.34 -3.18 4.83
N ASN A 188 13.86 -2.30 5.72
CA ASN A 188 14.71 -1.34 6.45
C ASN A 188 15.57 -1.97 7.55
N SER A 189 15.36 -3.24 7.88
CA SER A 189 16.09 -3.91 8.97
C SER A 189 16.47 -5.35 8.68
N ASN A 190 15.86 -5.98 7.69
CA ASN A 190 16.04 -7.38 7.34
C ASN A 190 16.54 -7.53 5.89
N PRO A 191 17.80 -8.00 5.67
CA PRO A 191 18.36 -8.21 4.34
C PRO A 191 17.54 -9.15 3.46
N ASP A 192 17.02 -10.23 4.05
CA ASP A 192 16.23 -11.20 3.29
C ASP A 192 14.87 -10.62 2.89
N ALA A 193 14.26 -9.82 3.77
CA ALA A 193 13.05 -9.07 3.43
C ALA A 193 13.30 -8.07 2.30
N ALA A 194 14.44 -7.38 2.31
CA ALA A 194 14.83 -6.47 1.25
C ALA A 194 15.01 -7.18 -0.11
N ARG A 195 15.70 -8.34 -0.11
CA ARG A 195 15.87 -9.17 -1.32
C ARG A 195 14.54 -9.70 -1.85
N ASP A 196 13.72 -10.23 -0.96
CA ASP A 196 12.39 -10.76 -1.33
C ASP A 196 11.49 -9.66 -1.85
N PHE A 197 11.51 -8.46 -1.23
CA PHE A 197 10.76 -7.32 -1.74
C PHE A 197 11.15 -7.01 -3.19
N LEU A 198 12.45 -6.93 -3.49
CA LEU A 198 12.93 -6.63 -4.83
C LEU A 198 12.59 -7.72 -5.86
N ARG A 199 12.49 -8.98 -5.43
CA ARG A 199 12.07 -10.10 -6.30
C ARG A 199 10.56 -10.12 -6.56
N HIS A 200 9.77 -9.71 -5.58
CA HIS A 200 8.32 -9.92 -5.55
C HIS A 200 7.49 -8.62 -5.52
N TYR A 201 8.09 -7.44 -5.80
CA TYR A 201 7.35 -6.17 -5.74
C TYR A 201 6.16 -6.11 -6.72
N LYS A 202 6.21 -6.87 -7.83
CA LYS A 202 5.10 -6.96 -8.78
C LYS A 202 3.91 -7.71 -8.21
N GLU A 203 4.17 -8.78 -7.50
CA GLU A 203 3.16 -9.56 -6.77
C GLU A 203 2.55 -8.73 -5.63
N TYR A 204 3.37 -7.95 -4.92
CA TYR A 204 2.87 -7.00 -3.92
C TYR A 204 2.00 -5.91 -4.57
N ALA A 205 2.40 -5.40 -5.72
CA ALA A 205 1.58 -4.46 -6.48
C ALA A 205 0.23 -5.09 -6.88
N THR A 206 0.26 -6.34 -7.36
CA THR A 206 -0.95 -7.08 -7.71
C THR A 206 -1.88 -7.23 -6.50
N ALA A 207 -1.35 -7.59 -5.34
CA ALA A 207 -2.14 -7.70 -4.10
C ALA A 207 -2.76 -6.35 -3.70
N ILE A 208 -2.02 -5.25 -3.83
CA ILE A 208 -2.55 -3.90 -3.55
C ILE A 208 -3.70 -3.58 -4.51
N VAL A 209 -3.53 -3.83 -5.80
CA VAL A 209 -4.56 -3.55 -6.81
C VAL A 209 -5.82 -4.39 -6.58
N GLU A 210 -5.66 -5.69 -6.33
CA GLU A 210 -6.78 -6.59 -6.01
C GLU A 210 -7.52 -6.17 -4.74
N GLY A 211 -6.80 -5.76 -3.71
CA GLY A 211 -7.38 -5.27 -2.47
C GLY A 211 -8.18 -3.98 -2.65
N LEU A 212 -7.66 -3.03 -3.43
CA LEU A 212 -8.33 -1.79 -3.79
C LEU A 212 -9.62 -2.05 -4.60
N GLU A 213 -9.55 -2.90 -5.62
CA GLU A 213 -10.70 -3.24 -6.45
C GLU A 213 -11.78 -3.99 -5.68
N ALA A 214 -11.38 -4.94 -4.83
CA ALA A 214 -12.31 -5.69 -3.98
C ALA A 214 -13.01 -4.76 -2.97
N TRP A 215 -12.26 -3.83 -2.36
CA TRP A 215 -12.84 -2.80 -1.50
C TRP A 215 -13.82 -1.92 -2.27
N TRP A 216 -13.44 -1.42 -3.45
CA TRP A 216 -14.28 -0.55 -4.28
C TRP A 216 -15.62 -1.20 -4.65
N VAL A 217 -15.58 -2.48 -5.01
CA VAL A 217 -16.78 -3.26 -5.31
C VAL A 217 -17.63 -3.46 -4.05
N SER A 218 -17.01 -3.70 -2.89
CA SER A 218 -17.74 -3.87 -1.61
C SER A 218 -18.46 -2.60 -1.14
N GLU A 219 -17.96 -1.42 -1.54
CA GLU A 219 -18.62 -0.13 -1.31
C GLU A 219 -19.76 0.15 -2.33
N GLY A 220 -20.09 -0.80 -3.20
CA GLY A 220 -21.20 -0.73 -4.14
C GLY A 220 -20.86 -0.13 -5.52
N HIS A 221 -19.59 0.00 -5.85
CA HIS A 221 -19.14 0.57 -7.12
C HIS A 221 -18.79 -0.49 -8.15
N SER A 222 -18.84 -0.13 -9.44
CA SER A 222 -18.42 -0.99 -10.56
C SER A 222 -16.96 -0.70 -10.96
N LEU A 223 -16.26 -1.71 -11.44
CA LEU A 223 -14.92 -1.55 -12.02
C LEU A 223 -15.00 -0.99 -13.46
N PRO A 224 -14.04 -0.17 -13.91
CA PRO A 224 -14.11 0.54 -15.20
C PRO A 224 -14.29 -0.38 -16.40
N ASN A 225 -13.70 -1.56 -16.39
CA ASN A 225 -13.70 -2.49 -17.52
C ASN A 225 -14.65 -3.70 -17.33
N GLN A 226 -15.42 -3.71 -16.25
CA GLN A 226 -16.45 -4.74 -16.07
C GLN A 226 -17.76 -4.26 -16.71
N LYS A 227 -18.29 -5.06 -17.64
CA LYS A 227 -19.71 -4.91 -18.02
C LYS A 227 -20.53 -4.98 -16.72
N PRO A 228 -21.57 -4.13 -16.57
CA PRO A 228 -22.44 -4.23 -15.41
C PRO A 228 -22.86 -5.70 -15.25
N VAL A 229 -22.48 -6.32 -14.14
CA VAL A 229 -22.99 -7.63 -13.80
C VAL A 229 -24.49 -7.41 -13.57
N PRO A 230 -25.38 -8.04 -14.35
CA PRO A 230 -26.80 -7.91 -14.08
C PRO A 230 -27.01 -8.29 -12.60
N PRO A 231 -27.91 -7.57 -11.90
CA PRO A 231 -28.17 -7.86 -10.50
C PRO A 231 -28.45 -9.35 -10.38
N ALA A 232 -27.68 -10.02 -9.50
CA ALA A 232 -27.81 -11.45 -9.30
C ALA A 232 -29.30 -11.73 -9.02
N ASP A 233 -29.91 -12.61 -9.80
CA ASP A 233 -31.26 -13.05 -9.54
C ASP A 233 -31.27 -13.88 -8.24
N ASN A 234 -31.45 -13.17 -7.14
CA ASN A 234 -31.52 -13.76 -5.81
C ASN A 234 -32.91 -14.37 -5.50
N SER A 235 -33.81 -14.45 -6.48
CA SER A 235 -35.18 -14.95 -6.29
C SER A 235 -35.20 -16.37 -5.69
N ALA A 236 -34.33 -17.25 -6.17
CA ALA A 236 -34.20 -18.61 -5.66
C ALA A 236 -33.65 -18.64 -4.20
N LEU A 237 -32.70 -17.76 -3.87
CA LEU A 237 -32.15 -17.66 -2.52
C LEU A 237 -33.19 -17.08 -1.54
N ILE A 238 -33.92 -16.04 -1.96
CA ILE A 238 -35.00 -15.43 -1.20
C ILE A 238 -36.14 -16.45 -0.96
N SER A 239 -36.48 -17.24 -1.98
CA SER A 239 -37.47 -18.30 -1.85
C SER A 239 -37.05 -19.38 -0.85
N ARG A 240 -35.78 -19.83 -0.89
CA ARG A 240 -35.21 -20.77 0.09
C ARG A 240 -35.22 -20.21 1.51
N LEU A 241 -34.82 -18.95 1.69
CA LEU A 241 -34.86 -18.29 3.00
C LEU A 241 -36.28 -18.17 3.56
N LYS A 242 -37.26 -17.80 2.73
CA LYS A 242 -38.69 -17.76 3.14
C LYS A 242 -39.17 -19.14 3.57
N SER A 243 -38.80 -20.20 2.85
CA SER A 243 -39.17 -21.58 3.21
C SER A 243 -38.53 -22.01 4.54
N LEU A 244 -37.27 -21.69 4.78
CA LEU A 244 -36.57 -21.95 6.04
C LEU A 244 -37.22 -21.21 7.22
N ILE A 245 -37.53 -19.94 7.06
CA ILE A 245 -38.22 -19.13 8.09
C ILE A 245 -39.59 -19.75 8.45
N THR A 246 -40.35 -20.20 7.46
CA THR A 246 -41.64 -20.84 7.68
C THR A 246 -41.48 -22.17 8.46
N ARG A 247 -40.45 -22.97 8.14
CA ARG A 247 -40.15 -24.21 8.89
C ARG A 247 -39.76 -23.94 10.33
N ILE A 248 -38.94 -22.91 10.58
CA ILE A 248 -38.52 -22.52 11.94
C ILE A 248 -39.72 -22.06 12.76
N LYS A 249 -40.65 -21.27 12.17
CA LYS A 249 -41.90 -20.86 12.86
C LYS A 249 -42.73 -22.05 13.29
N LYS A 250 -42.96 -23.03 12.41
CA LYS A 250 -43.71 -24.26 12.73
C LYS A 250 -43.03 -25.13 13.80
N LEU A 251 -41.72 -25.06 13.97
CA LEU A 251 -41.00 -25.79 15.03
C LEU A 251 -41.10 -25.10 16.40
N LYS A 252 -41.37 -23.80 16.44
CA LYS A 252 -41.60 -23.06 17.70
C LYS A 252 -43.02 -23.12 18.23
N GLU A 253 -43.96 -23.59 17.41
CA GLU A 253 -45.38 -23.74 17.77
C GLU A 253 -45.72 -25.16 18.24
N LYS A 254 -44.74 -26.06 18.29
CA LYS A 254 -44.81 -27.41 18.87
C LYS A 254 -44.09 -27.46 20.22
#